data_7c4169cdd1fdb454400297487b4faa31
#
_entry.id   7c4169cdd1fdb454400297487b4faa31
#
_cell.length_a   1.000
_cell.length_b   1.000
_cell.length_c   1.000
_cell.angle_alpha   90.00
_cell.angle_beta   90.00
_cell.angle_gamma   90.00
#
_symmetry.space_group_name_H-M   'P 1'
#
loop_
_entity.id
_entity.type
_entity.pdbx_description
1 polymer ?
#
loop_
_entity_poly.entity_id
_entity_poly.type
_entity_poly.pdbx_seq_one_letter_code
_entity_poly.pdbx_strand_id
1 'polypeptide(L)'
;FTTALELRRLFVKLLVIVRWTKDAKLLHRARNVVALLVEQQWAHEDAFSGLTQVRKILPNARMSDADFVTAIDVLCTGTYQRLPASIKDSTVTPTPLNNEEARSIMANLDRILRARLAWTESIPMKLRLQRIADGKAYMEMPGLYDMCLTVQGPEEQDRWWLLDFHFADQVDEDEQEPTWTEAYLDRIYEKAEAMFSSETSEDDEPALMRLHHMLEQEALQRQLHIMHRQLQRMSSSNWGRHISFTLKEHVLDITYWNGHSELQGHITLQLESLPLQGPNRVLSEIMSGTNAAAKQNRIHVQWHLEDEVRAHVPRDDQTCALDRLDIEALVLLCIRRHSHALMKRFEAEIGRFEGLGAGNPGLCRLCTHKDNGYGPQYSLHLQLTETVRIMLYISTISGRIGLKLLEAHPNEMT
;
A
#
# COMPACT_ATOMS: atom_id res chain seq x y z
N PHE A 1 2.59 28.75 70.22
CA PHE A 1 1.84 27.54 69.77
C PHE A 1 0.89 27.87 68.62
N THR A 2 0.18 28.99 68.67
CA THR A 2 -0.72 29.43 67.59
C THR A 2 -0.02 29.69 66.26
N THR A 3 1.14 30.32 66.24
CA THR A 3 1.96 30.56 65.05
C THR A 3 2.47 29.27 64.41
N ALA A 4 2.82 28.27 65.20
CA ALA A 4 3.25 26.96 64.68
C ALA A 4 2.09 26.20 64.04
N LEU A 5 0.87 26.33 64.56
CA LEU A 5 -0.32 25.74 63.96
C LEU A 5 -0.72 26.44 62.67
N GLU A 6 -0.58 27.75 62.59
CA GLU A 6 -0.85 28.51 61.35
C GLU A 6 0.18 28.17 60.26
N LEU A 7 1.46 28.05 60.63
CA LEU A 7 2.53 27.66 59.72
C LEU A 7 2.30 26.24 59.17
N ARG A 8 1.90 25.30 60.03
CA ARG A 8 1.50 23.95 59.59
C ARG A 8 0.32 23.97 58.64
N ARG A 9 -0.71 24.79 58.89
CA ARG A 9 -1.86 24.94 57.97
C ARG A 9 -1.43 25.47 56.61
N LEU A 10 -0.51 26.44 56.58
CA LEU A 10 0.02 26.98 55.33
C LEU A 10 0.81 25.93 54.56
N PHE A 11 1.66 25.15 55.22
CA PHE A 11 2.41 24.09 54.58
C PHE A 11 1.50 22.96 54.04
N VAL A 12 0.44 22.61 54.78
CA VAL A 12 -0.55 21.65 54.31
C VAL A 12 -1.26 22.17 53.06
N LYS A 13 -1.70 23.45 53.05
CA LYS A 13 -2.30 24.07 51.87
C LYS A 13 -1.34 24.05 50.68
N LEU A 14 -0.08 24.39 50.90
CA LEU A 14 0.94 24.40 49.87
C LEU A 14 1.20 22.98 49.31
N LEU A 15 1.25 21.98 50.17
CA LEU A 15 1.40 20.58 49.77
C LEU A 15 0.20 20.10 48.93
N VAL A 16 -1.00 20.47 49.31
CA VAL A 16 -2.24 20.19 48.58
C VAL A 16 -2.18 20.82 47.19
N ILE A 17 -1.78 22.09 47.10
CA ILE A 17 -1.67 22.80 45.81
C ILE A 17 -0.63 22.14 44.92
N VAL A 18 0.56 21.79 45.47
CA VAL A 18 1.62 21.13 44.71
C VAL A 18 1.20 19.73 44.20
N ARG A 19 0.49 18.95 45.00
CA ARG A 19 -0.09 17.69 44.57
C ARG A 19 -1.15 17.90 43.49
N TRP A 20 -2.01 18.88 43.67
CA TRP A 20 -3.07 19.21 42.71
C TRP A 20 -2.50 19.63 41.35
N THR A 21 -1.41 20.42 41.33
CA THR A 21 -0.78 20.87 40.08
C THR A 21 -0.18 19.73 39.28
N LYS A 22 0.25 18.61 39.90
CA LYS A 22 0.73 17.44 39.17
C LYS A 22 -0.37 16.81 38.29
N ASP A 23 -1.58 16.78 38.81
CA ASP A 23 -2.71 16.12 38.13
C ASP A 23 -3.61 17.15 37.38
N ALA A 24 -3.24 18.45 37.45
CA ALA A 24 -4.03 19.53 36.84
C ALA A 24 -4.29 19.30 35.34
N LYS A 25 -3.32 18.79 34.59
CA LYS A 25 -3.50 18.50 33.15
C LYS A 25 -4.54 17.40 32.91
N LEU A 26 -4.58 16.37 33.75
CA LEU A 26 -5.55 15.27 33.63
C LEU A 26 -6.95 15.78 34.02
N LEU A 27 -7.03 16.55 35.08
CA LEU A 27 -8.28 17.20 35.51
C LEU A 27 -8.84 18.17 34.47
N HIS A 28 -7.97 18.98 33.83
CA HIS A 28 -8.40 19.84 32.73
C HIS A 28 -8.91 19.05 31.54
N ARG A 29 -8.22 17.98 31.17
CA ARG A 29 -8.69 17.10 30.10
C ARG A 29 -10.03 16.45 30.42
N ALA A 30 -10.18 15.90 31.62
CA ALA A 30 -11.44 15.33 32.10
C ALA A 30 -12.56 16.36 32.10
N ARG A 31 -12.30 17.57 32.60
CA ARG A 31 -13.26 18.68 32.61
C ARG A 31 -13.66 19.12 31.20
N ASN A 32 -12.70 19.16 30.25
CA ASN A 32 -12.98 19.50 28.86
C ASN A 32 -13.86 18.43 28.20
N VAL A 33 -13.60 17.14 28.48
CA VAL A 33 -14.46 16.05 28.00
C VAL A 33 -15.87 16.15 28.57
N VAL A 34 -15.98 16.41 29.87
CA VAL A 34 -17.32 16.61 30.51
C VAL A 34 -18.03 17.81 29.89
N ALA A 35 -17.32 18.94 29.70
CA ALA A 35 -17.90 20.13 29.07
C ALA A 35 -18.39 19.83 27.64
N LEU A 36 -17.59 19.09 26.84
CA LEU A 36 -17.98 18.67 25.51
C LEU A 36 -19.22 17.76 25.52
N LEU A 37 -19.29 16.82 26.44
CA LEU A 37 -20.45 15.92 26.56
C LEU A 37 -21.72 16.69 26.95
N VAL A 38 -21.61 17.67 27.86
CA VAL A 38 -22.72 18.54 28.23
C VAL A 38 -23.18 19.41 27.06
N GLU A 39 -22.24 19.96 26.29
CA GLU A 39 -22.54 20.72 25.08
C GLU A 39 -23.25 19.88 24.02
N GLN A 40 -22.76 18.65 23.80
CA GLN A 40 -23.41 17.68 22.90
C GLN A 40 -24.81 17.31 23.38
N GLN A 41 -24.99 17.11 24.69
CA GLN A 41 -26.31 16.82 25.23
C GLN A 41 -27.28 17.97 24.95
N TRP A 42 -26.87 19.22 25.20
CA TRP A 42 -27.70 20.38 24.89
C TRP A 42 -28.02 20.50 23.41
N ALA A 43 -27.06 20.26 22.53
CA ALA A 43 -27.29 20.26 21.08
C ALA A 43 -28.31 19.19 20.66
N HIS A 44 -28.27 18.00 21.28
CA HIS A 44 -29.26 16.95 21.05
C HIS A 44 -30.65 17.32 21.59
N GLU A 45 -30.72 17.93 22.79
CA GLU A 45 -31.99 18.38 23.36
C GLU A 45 -32.61 19.47 22.50
N ASP A 46 -31.82 20.43 22.01
CA ASP A 46 -32.26 21.47 21.11
C ASP A 46 -32.77 20.93 19.79
N ALA A 47 -32.01 20.01 19.16
CA ALA A 47 -32.43 19.33 17.94
C ALA A 47 -33.72 18.54 18.15
N PHE A 48 -33.84 17.81 19.26
CA PHE A 48 -35.07 17.08 19.60
C PHE A 48 -36.27 18.00 19.81
N SER A 49 -36.06 19.14 20.49
CA SER A 49 -37.11 20.16 20.70
C SER A 49 -37.55 20.78 19.37
N GLY A 50 -36.57 21.09 18.49
CA GLY A 50 -36.82 21.57 17.13
C GLY A 50 -37.64 20.58 16.30
N LEU A 51 -37.25 19.29 16.28
CA LEU A 51 -38.02 18.23 15.61
C LEU A 51 -39.44 18.09 16.18
N THR A 52 -39.59 18.25 17.52
CA THR A 52 -40.91 18.19 18.15
C THR A 52 -41.79 19.37 17.75
N GLN A 53 -41.21 20.57 17.57
CA GLN A 53 -41.93 21.73 17.06
C GLN A 53 -42.33 21.52 15.60
N VAL A 54 -41.41 21.06 14.76
CA VAL A 54 -41.71 20.72 13.35
C VAL A 54 -42.85 19.73 13.28
N ARG A 55 -42.81 18.64 14.08
CA ARG A 55 -43.89 17.66 14.16
C ARG A 55 -45.24 18.27 14.53
N LYS A 56 -45.28 19.28 15.40
CA LYS A 56 -46.51 19.98 15.79
C LYS A 56 -47.04 20.86 14.66
N ILE A 57 -46.16 21.46 13.88
CA ILE A 57 -46.52 22.39 12.80
C ILE A 57 -46.88 21.63 11.50
N LEU A 58 -46.27 20.42 11.29
CA LEU A 58 -46.47 19.63 10.08
C LEU A 58 -47.97 19.35 9.76
N PRO A 59 -48.87 19.05 10.73
CA PRO A 59 -50.30 18.89 10.41
C PRO A 59 -50.92 20.16 9.86
N ASN A 60 -50.47 21.37 10.29
CA ASN A 60 -50.98 22.63 9.81
C ASN A 60 -50.37 23.01 8.42
N ALA A 61 -49.27 22.42 8.05
CA ALA A 61 -48.68 22.59 6.72
C ALA A 61 -49.30 21.68 5.64
N ARG A 62 -50.18 20.76 6.04
CA ARG A 62 -50.98 20.01 5.07
C ARG A 62 -51.89 20.97 4.28
N MET A 63 -51.78 20.85 2.97
CA MET A 63 -52.77 21.51 2.10
C MET A 63 -54.18 21.04 2.50
N SER A 64 -55.18 21.92 2.44
CA SER A 64 -56.55 21.57 2.77
C SER A 64 -56.98 20.31 2.02
N ASP A 65 -57.69 19.41 2.66
CA ASP A 65 -58.12 18.09 2.12
C ASP A 65 -59.00 18.19 0.84
N ALA A 66 -59.24 19.40 0.38
CA ALA A 66 -60.14 19.70 -0.74
C ALA A 66 -59.47 20.39 -1.93
N ASP A 67 -58.21 20.05 -2.28
CA ASP A 67 -57.58 20.54 -3.51
C ASP A 67 -58.03 19.69 -4.73
N PHE A 68 -59.24 19.98 -5.18
CA PHE A 68 -59.86 19.33 -6.34
C PHE A 68 -59.05 19.52 -7.62
N VAL A 69 -58.34 20.64 -7.77
CA VAL A 69 -57.54 20.93 -8.96
C VAL A 69 -56.35 19.96 -9.05
N THR A 70 -55.67 19.76 -7.95
CA THR A 70 -54.56 18.78 -7.89
C THR A 70 -55.07 17.35 -8.02
N ALA A 71 -56.22 17.01 -7.45
CA ALA A 71 -56.80 15.68 -7.56
C ALA A 71 -57.19 15.36 -9.05
N ILE A 72 -57.78 16.32 -9.76
CA ILE A 72 -58.13 16.18 -11.20
C ILE A 72 -56.86 16.06 -12.03
N ASP A 73 -55.85 16.87 -11.73
CA ASP A 73 -54.57 16.84 -12.46
C ASP A 73 -53.88 15.46 -12.30
N VAL A 74 -53.82 14.93 -11.10
CA VAL A 74 -53.27 13.59 -10.78
C VAL A 74 -54.05 12.49 -11.48
N LEU A 75 -55.39 12.58 -11.50
CA LEU A 75 -56.25 11.60 -12.16
C LEU A 75 -56.11 11.65 -13.69
N CYS A 76 -55.91 12.83 -14.29
CA CYS A 76 -55.76 13.00 -15.73
C CYS A 76 -54.36 12.68 -16.24
N THR A 77 -53.32 13.06 -15.49
CA THR A 77 -51.93 12.95 -15.93
C THR A 77 -51.22 11.73 -15.34
N GLY A 78 -51.76 11.13 -14.27
CA GLY A 78 -51.10 10.06 -13.51
C GLY A 78 -49.88 10.51 -12.72
N THR A 79 -49.60 11.82 -12.71
CA THR A 79 -48.40 12.37 -12.06
C THR A 79 -48.74 13.60 -11.24
N TYR A 80 -48.09 13.75 -10.07
CA TYR A 80 -48.26 14.91 -9.21
C TYR A 80 -47.23 15.99 -9.60
N GLN A 81 -47.60 16.88 -10.53
CA GLN A 81 -46.67 17.87 -11.11
C GLN A 81 -46.21 18.95 -10.14
N ARG A 82 -46.95 19.21 -9.07
CA ARG A 82 -46.59 20.23 -8.04
C ARG A 82 -45.63 19.70 -6.97
N LEU A 83 -45.36 18.40 -6.94
CA LEU A 83 -44.42 17.83 -5.99
C LEU A 83 -43.00 18.17 -6.44
N PRO A 84 -42.14 18.75 -5.59
CA PRO A 84 -40.73 18.93 -5.92
C PRO A 84 -40.08 17.60 -6.35
N ALA A 85 -39.23 17.63 -7.38
CA ALA A 85 -38.63 16.43 -7.97
C ALA A 85 -37.93 15.57 -6.91
N SER A 86 -37.22 16.20 -5.98
CA SER A 86 -36.53 15.51 -4.85
C SER A 86 -37.49 14.73 -3.94
N ILE A 87 -38.71 15.25 -3.71
CA ILE A 87 -39.72 14.56 -2.89
C ILE A 87 -40.40 13.47 -3.70
N LYS A 88 -40.63 13.73 -4.99
CA LYS A 88 -41.19 12.76 -5.90
C LYS A 88 -40.31 11.53 -6.03
N ASP A 89 -38.99 11.72 -6.22
CA ASP A 89 -38.04 10.65 -6.38
C ASP A 89 -37.85 9.82 -5.07
N SER A 90 -38.07 10.45 -3.92
CA SER A 90 -37.96 9.75 -2.61
C SER A 90 -39.28 9.07 -2.18
N THR A 91 -40.46 9.55 -2.62
CA THR A 91 -41.77 9.08 -2.11
C THR A 91 -42.52 8.18 -3.13
N VAL A 92 -42.31 8.42 -4.43
CA VAL A 92 -42.92 7.60 -5.49
C VAL A 92 -41.93 6.49 -5.83
N THR A 93 -42.19 5.27 -5.34
CA THR A 93 -41.41 4.11 -5.73
C THR A 93 -41.44 3.98 -7.25
N PRO A 94 -40.27 3.88 -7.91
CA PRO A 94 -40.23 3.63 -9.35
C PRO A 94 -41.01 2.37 -9.68
N THR A 95 -41.74 2.39 -10.78
CA THR A 95 -42.47 1.20 -11.27
C THR A 95 -41.50 0.02 -11.35
N PRO A 96 -41.85 -1.14 -10.77
CA PRO A 96 -40.95 -2.30 -10.81
C PRO A 96 -40.69 -2.66 -12.27
N LEU A 97 -39.42 -2.71 -12.66
CA LEU A 97 -38.99 -3.10 -13.99
C LEU A 97 -39.40 -4.55 -14.28
N ASN A 98 -39.96 -4.79 -15.46
CA ASN A 98 -40.21 -6.15 -15.91
C ASN A 98 -38.86 -6.84 -16.25
N ASN A 99 -38.78 -8.15 -16.12
CA ASN A 99 -37.56 -8.93 -16.41
C ASN A 99 -37.08 -8.75 -17.87
N GLU A 100 -37.98 -8.54 -18.81
CA GLU A 100 -37.65 -8.30 -20.20
C GLU A 100 -37.06 -6.90 -20.43
N GLU A 101 -37.63 -5.89 -19.77
CA GLU A 101 -37.12 -4.52 -19.77
C GLU A 101 -35.73 -4.46 -19.13
N ALA A 102 -35.53 -5.13 -17.99
CA ALA A 102 -34.23 -5.22 -17.33
C ALA A 102 -33.15 -5.84 -18.23
N ARG A 103 -33.49 -6.94 -18.95
CA ARG A 103 -32.57 -7.54 -19.93
C ARG A 103 -32.25 -6.61 -21.08
N SER A 104 -33.26 -5.88 -21.62
CA SER A 104 -33.04 -4.94 -22.70
C SER A 104 -32.13 -3.77 -22.28
N ILE A 105 -32.30 -3.27 -21.06
CA ILE A 105 -31.47 -2.20 -20.49
C ILE A 105 -30.02 -2.70 -20.32
N MET A 106 -29.81 -3.89 -19.75
CA MET A 106 -28.48 -4.48 -19.60
C MET A 106 -27.80 -4.71 -20.95
N ALA A 107 -28.52 -5.21 -21.95
CA ALA A 107 -28.00 -5.38 -23.30
C ALA A 107 -27.65 -4.03 -23.97
N ASN A 108 -28.40 -2.99 -23.70
CA ASN A 108 -28.10 -1.63 -24.18
C ASN A 108 -26.87 -1.06 -23.47
N LEU A 109 -26.74 -1.24 -22.15
CA LEU A 109 -25.55 -0.85 -21.40
C LEU A 109 -24.31 -1.58 -21.92
N ASP A 110 -24.38 -2.87 -22.22
CA ASP A 110 -23.28 -3.61 -22.83
C ASP A 110 -22.80 -3.01 -24.15
N ARG A 111 -23.73 -2.53 -24.98
CA ARG A 111 -23.41 -1.85 -26.26
C ARG A 111 -22.73 -0.50 -26.00
N ILE A 112 -23.30 0.29 -25.07
CA ILE A 112 -22.75 1.59 -24.68
C ILE A 112 -21.34 1.44 -24.15
N LEU A 113 -21.12 0.51 -23.23
CA LEU A 113 -19.80 0.23 -22.67
C LEU A 113 -18.78 -0.14 -23.74
N ARG A 114 -19.15 -1.04 -24.69
CA ARG A 114 -18.29 -1.39 -25.82
C ARG A 114 -17.99 -0.19 -26.72
N ALA A 115 -18.98 0.62 -27.00
CA ALA A 115 -18.81 1.81 -27.83
C ALA A 115 -17.89 2.83 -27.14
N ARG A 116 -18.15 3.16 -25.87
CA ARG A 116 -17.33 4.12 -25.11
C ARG A 116 -15.89 3.65 -24.97
N LEU A 117 -15.65 2.42 -24.55
CA LEU A 117 -14.30 1.87 -24.37
C LEU A 117 -13.53 1.72 -25.70
N ALA A 118 -14.23 1.56 -26.84
CA ALA A 118 -13.57 1.40 -28.13
C ALA A 118 -13.27 2.72 -28.83
N TRP A 119 -14.08 3.77 -28.60
CA TRP A 119 -14.08 4.96 -29.46
C TRP A 119 -13.81 6.27 -28.71
N THR A 120 -14.22 6.35 -27.45
CA THR A 120 -14.23 7.62 -26.71
C THR A 120 -13.20 7.65 -25.59
N GLU A 121 -12.99 6.52 -24.93
CA GLU A 121 -12.16 6.48 -23.72
C GLU A 121 -10.73 6.03 -24.03
N SER A 122 -9.76 6.69 -23.41
CA SER A 122 -8.37 6.23 -23.43
C SER A 122 -8.12 5.23 -22.30
N ILE A 123 -7.85 3.98 -22.67
CA ILE A 123 -7.58 2.90 -21.72
C ILE A 123 -6.08 2.82 -21.46
N PRO A 124 -5.61 2.77 -20.20
CA PRO A 124 -4.20 2.54 -19.88
C PRO A 124 -3.68 1.25 -20.52
N MET A 125 -2.47 1.26 -21.11
CA MET A 125 -1.92 0.12 -21.87
C MET A 125 -1.83 -1.19 -21.09
N LYS A 126 -1.70 -1.12 -19.76
CA LYS A 126 -1.56 -2.30 -18.91
C LYS A 126 -2.88 -2.85 -18.42
N LEU A 127 -3.92 -2.02 -18.45
CA LEU A 127 -5.25 -2.38 -18.03
C LEU A 127 -5.90 -3.26 -19.11
N ARG A 128 -6.25 -4.48 -18.77
CA ARG A 128 -6.84 -5.45 -19.68
C ARG A 128 -8.32 -5.54 -19.47
N LEU A 129 -9.08 -5.32 -20.55
CA LEU A 129 -10.49 -5.60 -20.56
C LEU A 129 -10.70 -7.11 -20.65
N GLN A 130 -11.25 -7.74 -19.61
CA GLN A 130 -11.53 -9.17 -19.58
C GLN A 130 -12.83 -9.48 -20.31
N ARG A 131 -13.92 -8.84 -19.90
CA ARG A 131 -15.26 -9.06 -20.47
C ARG A 131 -16.16 -7.87 -20.22
N ILE A 132 -17.21 -7.76 -21.05
CA ILE A 132 -18.35 -6.87 -20.84
C ILE A 132 -19.59 -7.74 -20.82
N ALA A 133 -20.29 -7.77 -19.68
CA ALA A 133 -21.50 -8.55 -19.47
C ALA A 133 -22.39 -7.91 -18.42
N ASP A 134 -23.69 -8.01 -18.59
CA ASP A 134 -24.70 -7.56 -17.63
C ASP A 134 -24.58 -6.06 -17.25
N GLY A 135 -24.28 -5.22 -18.23
CA GLY A 135 -24.08 -3.77 -18.03
C GLY A 135 -22.81 -3.41 -17.26
N LYS A 136 -21.84 -4.31 -17.21
CA LYS A 136 -20.58 -4.16 -16.44
C LYS A 136 -19.37 -4.43 -17.32
N ALA A 137 -18.33 -3.62 -17.15
CA ALA A 137 -17.02 -3.84 -17.74
C ALA A 137 -16.06 -4.36 -16.68
N TYR A 138 -15.56 -5.57 -16.85
CA TYR A 138 -14.57 -6.20 -15.98
C TYR A 138 -13.18 -5.94 -16.54
N MET A 139 -12.36 -5.27 -15.76
CA MET A 139 -11.00 -4.90 -16.12
C MET A 139 -10.02 -5.43 -15.10
N GLU A 140 -8.87 -5.90 -15.59
CA GLU A 140 -7.79 -6.45 -14.78
C GLU A 140 -6.49 -5.69 -15.01
N MET A 141 -5.84 -5.33 -13.92
CA MET A 141 -4.44 -4.93 -13.92
C MET A 141 -3.60 -6.09 -13.37
N PRO A 142 -2.88 -6.83 -14.23
CA PRO A 142 -2.19 -8.05 -13.81
C PRO A 142 -1.27 -7.84 -12.61
N GLY A 143 -1.48 -8.61 -11.54
CA GLY A 143 -0.67 -8.57 -10.32
C GLY A 143 -0.93 -7.40 -9.37
N LEU A 144 -1.91 -6.53 -9.66
CA LEU A 144 -2.25 -5.40 -8.80
C LEU A 144 -3.71 -5.41 -8.35
N TYR A 145 -4.66 -5.37 -9.28
CA TYR A 145 -6.07 -5.31 -8.94
C TYR A 145 -6.99 -5.70 -10.10
N ASP A 146 -8.20 -6.07 -9.73
CA ASP A 146 -9.36 -6.25 -10.60
C ASP A 146 -10.42 -5.22 -10.26
N MET A 147 -11.09 -4.68 -11.27
CA MET A 147 -12.15 -3.71 -11.07
C MET A 147 -13.34 -3.96 -11.99
N CYS A 148 -14.51 -3.54 -11.53
CA CYS A 148 -15.76 -3.60 -12.28
C CYS A 148 -16.35 -2.21 -12.39
N LEU A 149 -16.56 -1.75 -13.63
CA LEU A 149 -17.07 -0.41 -13.95
C LEU A 149 -18.41 -0.50 -14.66
N THR A 150 -19.21 0.55 -14.49
CA THR A 150 -20.41 0.80 -15.31
C THR A 150 -20.52 2.28 -15.66
N VAL A 151 -21.42 2.61 -16.56
CA VAL A 151 -21.67 4.00 -17.01
C VAL A 151 -23.12 4.38 -16.78
N GLN A 152 -23.35 5.67 -16.56
CA GLN A 152 -24.70 6.20 -16.40
C GLN A 152 -25.49 6.28 -17.72
N GLY A 153 -24.81 6.53 -18.84
CA GLY A 153 -25.44 6.70 -20.14
C GLY A 153 -24.45 6.69 -21.30
N PRO A 154 -24.97 6.97 -22.53
CA PRO A 154 -24.22 6.85 -23.78
C PRO A 154 -23.29 8.02 -24.08
N GLU A 155 -23.50 9.19 -23.46
CA GLU A 155 -22.74 10.39 -23.74
C GLU A 155 -21.34 10.34 -23.09
N GLU A 156 -20.37 11.04 -23.70
CA GLU A 156 -19.00 11.12 -23.19
C GLU A 156 -18.95 11.77 -21.81
N GLN A 157 -19.87 12.70 -21.55
CA GLN A 157 -19.99 13.41 -20.27
C GLN A 157 -20.68 12.57 -19.18
N ASP A 158 -21.32 11.44 -19.56
CA ASP A 158 -21.98 10.58 -18.60
C ASP A 158 -20.95 9.91 -17.69
N ARG A 159 -21.30 9.91 -16.41
CA ARG A 159 -20.42 9.52 -15.33
C ARG A 159 -20.10 8.02 -15.33
N TRP A 160 -18.85 7.69 -15.01
CA TRP A 160 -18.44 6.33 -14.67
C TRP A 160 -18.74 6.01 -13.21
N TRP A 161 -18.96 4.73 -12.93
CA TRP A 161 -19.17 4.21 -11.58
C TRP A 161 -18.27 3.01 -11.36
N LEU A 162 -17.54 3.01 -10.24
CA LEU A 162 -16.81 1.85 -9.75
C LEU A 162 -17.77 0.99 -8.92
N LEU A 163 -18.11 -0.20 -9.40
CA LEU A 163 -19.05 -1.09 -8.73
C LEU A 163 -18.37 -2.07 -7.79
N ASP A 164 -17.20 -2.56 -8.20
CA ASP A 164 -16.45 -3.56 -7.45
C ASP A 164 -14.97 -3.41 -7.68
N PHE A 165 -14.19 -3.73 -6.66
CA PHE A 165 -12.75 -3.58 -6.67
C PHE A 165 -12.10 -4.62 -5.77
N HIS A 166 -11.15 -5.38 -6.32
CA HIS A 166 -10.39 -6.39 -5.60
C HIS A 166 -8.91 -6.22 -5.87
N PHE A 167 -8.10 -6.37 -4.83
CA PHE A 167 -6.65 -6.45 -5.01
C PHE A 167 -6.26 -7.87 -5.45
N ALA A 168 -5.38 -7.96 -6.47
CA ALA A 168 -4.88 -9.23 -7.00
C ALA A 168 -3.63 -9.71 -6.24
N ASP A 169 -3.63 -9.59 -4.91
CA ASP A 169 -2.49 -10.03 -4.11
C ASP A 169 -2.50 -11.56 -4.00
N GLN A 170 -1.46 -12.20 -4.51
CA GLN A 170 -1.17 -13.59 -4.22
C GLN A 170 -0.49 -13.67 -2.84
N VAL A 171 -1.29 -13.60 -1.80
CA VAL A 171 -0.84 -13.87 -0.44
C VAL A 171 -0.98 -15.37 -0.20
N ASP A 172 0.04 -16.03 0.35
CA ASP A 172 -0.05 -17.44 0.71
C ASP A 172 -1.27 -17.69 1.61
N GLU A 173 -2.00 -18.78 1.39
CA GLU A 173 -3.25 -19.12 2.07
C GLU A 173 -3.14 -19.18 3.61
N ASP A 174 -1.92 -19.35 4.15
CA ASP A 174 -1.61 -19.29 5.58
C ASP A 174 -1.53 -17.86 6.14
N GLU A 175 -1.46 -16.86 5.29
CA GLU A 175 -1.52 -15.47 5.70
C GLU A 175 -2.99 -15.07 5.82
N GLN A 176 -3.47 -14.98 7.07
CA GLN A 176 -4.75 -14.31 7.34
C GLN A 176 -4.74 -12.97 6.60
N GLU A 177 -5.57 -12.86 5.56
CA GLU A 177 -5.76 -11.61 4.85
C GLU A 177 -5.88 -10.50 5.88
N PRO A 178 -5.12 -9.41 5.72
CA PRO A 178 -5.42 -8.23 6.50
C PRO A 178 -6.86 -7.89 6.17
N THR A 179 -7.77 -8.10 7.11
CA THR A 179 -9.13 -7.58 7.04
C THR A 179 -8.99 -6.07 6.90
N TRP A 180 -8.85 -5.63 5.66
CA TRP A 180 -8.94 -4.23 5.36
C TRP A 180 -10.33 -3.85 5.81
N THR A 181 -10.38 -3.01 6.78
CA THR A 181 -11.62 -2.52 7.37
C THR A 181 -12.49 -2.06 6.22
N GLU A 182 -13.76 -2.43 6.18
CA GLU A 182 -14.76 -1.91 5.23
C GLU A 182 -14.56 -0.42 5.00
N ALA A 183 -14.24 0.31 6.07
CA ALA A 183 -13.88 1.73 6.02
C ALA A 183 -12.69 2.11 5.10
N TYR A 184 -11.78 1.20 4.79
CA TYR A 184 -10.71 1.48 3.83
C TYR A 184 -11.21 1.33 2.39
N LEU A 185 -11.99 0.31 2.12
CA LEU A 185 -12.63 0.12 0.81
C LEU A 185 -13.61 1.26 0.54
N ASP A 186 -14.43 1.65 1.52
CA ASP A 186 -15.34 2.80 1.41
C ASP A 186 -14.57 4.08 1.03
N ARG A 187 -13.40 4.31 1.62
CA ARG A 187 -12.55 5.45 1.25
C ARG A 187 -12.05 5.39 -0.19
N ILE A 188 -11.74 4.19 -0.71
CA ILE A 188 -11.35 4.02 -2.13
C ILE A 188 -12.55 4.35 -3.03
N TYR A 189 -13.75 3.86 -2.69
CA TYR A 189 -14.97 4.18 -3.44
C TYR A 189 -15.29 5.67 -3.40
N GLU A 190 -15.19 6.33 -2.23
CA GLU A 190 -15.37 7.78 -2.10
C GLU A 190 -14.37 8.57 -2.95
N LYS A 191 -13.08 8.18 -2.95
CA LYS A 191 -12.06 8.81 -3.80
C LYS A 191 -12.37 8.63 -5.29
N ALA A 192 -12.75 7.41 -5.69
CA ALA A 192 -13.12 7.12 -7.08
C ALA A 192 -14.34 7.94 -7.51
N GLU A 193 -15.33 8.05 -6.63
CA GLU A 193 -16.53 8.84 -6.87
C GLU A 193 -16.22 10.33 -6.99
N ALA A 194 -15.37 10.88 -6.16
CA ALA A 194 -14.92 12.26 -6.24
C ALA A 194 -14.18 12.55 -7.56
N MET A 195 -13.37 11.61 -8.06
CA MET A 195 -12.67 11.75 -9.35
C MET A 195 -13.62 11.76 -10.55
N PHE A 196 -14.70 11.00 -10.48
CA PHE A 196 -15.72 10.99 -11.55
C PHE A 196 -16.68 12.18 -11.46
N SER A 197 -16.78 12.85 -10.30
CA SER A 197 -17.69 13.98 -10.08
C SER A 197 -17.06 15.32 -10.39
N SER A 198 -15.71 15.42 -10.43
CA SER A 198 -15.04 16.68 -10.74
C SER A 198 -15.29 17.06 -12.20
N GLU A 199 -15.85 18.25 -12.42
CA GLU A 199 -15.94 18.84 -13.75
C GLU A 199 -14.51 18.96 -14.32
N THR A 200 -14.27 18.29 -15.43
CA THR A 200 -12.96 18.28 -16.09
C THR A 200 -12.73 19.63 -16.74
N SER A 201 -11.68 20.34 -16.38
CA SER A 201 -11.10 21.41 -17.18
C SER A 201 -10.49 20.77 -18.45
N GLU A 202 -10.51 21.48 -19.58
CA GLU A 202 -10.05 20.99 -20.90
C GLU A 202 -8.62 20.43 -20.93
N ASP A 203 -7.79 20.71 -19.89
CA ASP A 203 -6.41 20.25 -19.72
C ASP A 203 -6.26 19.02 -18.81
N ASP A 204 -7.34 18.46 -18.28
CA ASP A 204 -7.27 17.36 -17.30
C ASP A 204 -7.19 15.98 -17.97
N GLU A 205 -6.44 15.10 -17.32
CA GLU A 205 -6.29 13.70 -17.69
C GLU A 205 -7.65 12.97 -17.71
N PRO A 206 -7.91 12.06 -18.68
CA PRO A 206 -9.16 11.30 -18.76
C PRO A 206 -9.53 10.60 -17.45
N ALA A 207 -10.81 10.55 -17.13
CA ALA A 207 -11.31 10.04 -15.85
C ALA A 207 -10.82 8.60 -15.53
N LEU A 208 -10.79 7.71 -16.53
CA LEU A 208 -10.30 6.34 -16.38
C LEU A 208 -8.79 6.29 -16.11
N MET A 209 -8.00 7.20 -16.68
CA MET A 209 -6.56 7.30 -16.41
C MET A 209 -6.31 7.76 -14.98
N ARG A 210 -7.03 8.78 -14.52
CA ARG A 210 -6.96 9.26 -13.13
C ARG A 210 -7.32 8.17 -12.13
N LEU A 211 -8.41 7.45 -12.39
CA LEU A 211 -8.81 6.30 -11.57
C LEU A 211 -7.73 5.23 -11.55
N HIS A 212 -7.19 4.87 -12.72
CA HIS A 212 -6.11 3.88 -12.82
C HIS A 212 -4.89 4.29 -12.01
N HIS A 213 -4.42 5.54 -12.12
CA HIS A 213 -3.26 6.01 -11.35
C HIS A 213 -3.50 5.95 -9.85
N MET A 214 -4.69 6.32 -9.39
CA MET A 214 -5.06 6.24 -7.98
C MET A 214 -5.08 4.77 -7.50
N LEU A 215 -5.74 3.88 -8.23
CA LEU A 215 -5.83 2.46 -7.85
C LEU A 215 -4.47 1.75 -7.93
N GLU A 216 -3.63 2.08 -8.93
CA GLU A 216 -2.26 1.59 -9.03
C GLU A 216 -1.43 2.01 -7.82
N GLN A 217 -1.52 3.27 -7.41
CA GLN A 217 -0.81 3.78 -6.23
C GLN A 217 -1.27 3.09 -4.94
N GLU A 218 -2.58 2.96 -4.72
CA GLU A 218 -3.14 2.27 -3.55
C GLU A 218 -2.74 0.79 -3.51
N ALA A 219 -2.76 0.11 -4.67
CA ALA A 219 -2.34 -1.29 -4.76
C ALA A 219 -0.85 -1.47 -4.45
N LEU A 220 0.03 -0.64 -5.00
CA LEU A 220 1.46 -0.69 -4.72
C LEU A 220 1.78 -0.34 -3.26
N GLN A 221 1.08 0.63 -2.68
CA GLN A 221 1.21 0.96 -1.26
C GLN A 221 0.80 -0.23 -0.38
N ARG A 222 -0.27 -0.92 -0.75
CA ARG A 222 -0.68 -2.17 -0.09
C ARG A 222 0.42 -3.24 -0.16
N GLN A 223 1.03 -3.43 -1.32
CA GLN A 223 2.14 -4.38 -1.48
C GLN A 223 3.32 -4.05 -0.54
N LEU A 224 3.67 -2.78 -0.38
CA LEU A 224 4.67 -2.35 0.61
C LEU A 224 4.27 -2.70 2.05
N HIS A 225 2.99 -2.55 2.39
CA HIS A 225 2.50 -2.94 3.71
C HIS A 225 2.54 -4.45 3.95
N ILE A 226 2.25 -5.26 2.93
CA ILE A 226 2.37 -6.73 3.01
C ILE A 226 3.83 -7.10 3.27
N MET A 227 4.77 -6.56 2.50
CA MET A 227 6.21 -6.79 2.68
C MET A 227 6.70 -6.33 4.07
N HIS A 228 6.20 -5.20 4.57
CA HIS A 228 6.52 -4.75 5.93
C HIS A 228 6.04 -5.76 7.00
N ARG A 229 4.87 -6.37 6.84
CA ARG A 229 4.39 -7.44 7.74
C ARG A 229 5.24 -8.70 7.66
N GLN A 230 5.65 -9.10 6.46
CA GLN A 230 6.57 -10.23 6.29
C GLN A 230 7.89 -9.96 7.04
N LEU A 231 8.44 -8.73 6.97
CA LEU A 231 9.60 -8.33 7.75
C LEU A 231 9.36 -8.38 9.26
N GLN A 232 8.19 -7.98 9.74
CA GLN A 232 7.83 -8.11 11.16
C GLN A 232 7.85 -9.57 11.62
N ARG A 233 7.34 -10.50 10.80
CA ARG A 233 7.40 -11.94 11.07
C ARG A 233 8.83 -12.46 11.05
N MET A 234 9.63 -12.07 10.05
CA MET A 234 11.04 -12.41 9.99
C MET A 234 11.78 -11.93 11.23
N SER A 235 11.55 -10.69 11.68
CA SER A 235 12.19 -10.16 12.88
C SER A 235 11.78 -10.87 14.16
N SER A 236 10.60 -11.48 14.20
CA SER A 236 10.14 -12.31 15.31
C SER A 236 10.75 -13.70 15.32
N SER A 237 11.36 -14.14 14.22
CA SER A 237 11.99 -15.44 14.04
C SER A 237 13.51 -15.37 14.25
N ASN A 238 14.26 -16.13 13.47
CA ASN A 238 15.71 -16.23 13.57
C ASN A 238 16.47 -14.94 13.22
N TRP A 239 15.84 -13.99 12.54
CA TRP A 239 16.46 -12.73 12.10
C TRP A 239 16.58 -11.69 13.22
N GLY A 240 15.67 -11.70 14.18
CA GLY A 240 15.64 -10.93 15.42
C GLY A 240 16.39 -9.60 15.41
N ARG A 241 17.61 -9.59 15.99
CA ARG A 241 18.44 -8.39 16.15
C ARG A 241 19.28 -8.04 14.91
N HIS A 242 19.29 -8.90 13.90
CA HIS A 242 20.18 -8.77 12.74
C HIS A 242 19.57 -8.01 11.59
N ILE A 243 18.25 -7.78 11.63
CA ILE A 243 17.52 -6.98 10.65
C ILE A 243 16.79 -5.84 11.35
N SER A 244 16.81 -4.66 10.75
CA SER A 244 15.96 -3.54 11.13
C SER A 244 15.27 -2.98 9.89
N PHE A 245 14.08 -2.48 10.07
CA PHE A 245 13.29 -1.94 8.96
C PHE A 245 12.43 -0.79 9.45
N THR A 246 12.18 0.15 8.56
CA THR A 246 11.30 1.30 8.80
C THR A 246 10.45 1.54 7.58
N LEU A 247 9.14 1.67 7.79
CA LEU A 247 8.19 2.06 6.75
C LEU A 247 7.83 3.54 6.93
N LYS A 248 8.08 4.36 5.91
CA LYS A 248 7.74 5.78 5.86
C LYS A 248 6.91 6.00 4.61
N GLU A 249 5.65 6.38 4.76
CA GLU A 249 4.71 6.66 3.68
C GLU A 249 4.83 5.74 2.44
N HIS A 250 5.81 6.00 1.57
CA HIS A 250 6.02 5.28 0.30
C HIS A 250 7.40 4.62 0.20
N VAL A 251 8.15 4.56 1.30
CA VAL A 251 9.51 4.02 1.34
C VAL A 251 9.62 2.99 2.45
N LEU A 252 10.07 1.79 2.11
CA LEU A 252 10.41 0.73 3.04
C LEU A 252 11.93 0.56 3.05
N ASP A 253 12.55 0.98 4.13
CA ASP A 253 13.99 0.86 4.37
C ASP A 253 14.28 -0.39 5.18
N ILE A 254 15.19 -1.22 4.70
CA ILE A 254 15.58 -2.48 5.32
C ILE A 254 17.09 -2.46 5.49
N THR A 255 17.55 -2.72 6.69
CA THR A 255 18.97 -2.86 6.99
C THR A 255 19.24 -4.24 7.56
N TYR A 256 20.20 -4.95 7.02
CA TYR A 256 20.61 -6.27 7.50
C TYR A 256 22.03 -6.26 8.02
N TRP A 257 22.36 -7.22 8.89
CA TRP A 257 23.63 -7.34 9.62
C TRP A 257 23.92 -6.18 10.58
N ASN A 258 22.89 -5.74 11.27
CA ASN A 258 22.94 -4.60 12.20
C ASN A 258 24.05 -4.64 13.28
N GLY A 259 24.71 -5.77 13.49
CA GLY A 259 25.79 -5.90 14.49
C GLY A 259 27.18 -5.48 13.98
N HIS A 260 27.34 -5.17 12.71
CA HIS A 260 28.62 -4.92 12.05
C HIS A 260 28.54 -3.71 11.13
N SER A 261 28.92 -2.54 11.62
CA SER A 261 28.79 -1.26 10.89
C SER A 261 29.51 -1.24 9.54
N GLU A 262 30.62 -1.98 9.40
CA GLU A 262 31.41 -2.04 8.17
C GLU A 262 30.86 -3.04 7.13
N LEU A 263 30.04 -4.00 7.56
CA LEU A 263 29.48 -5.05 6.69
C LEU A 263 27.97 -4.88 6.47
N GLN A 264 27.41 -3.81 6.97
CA GLN A 264 25.98 -3.56 6.93
C GLN A 264 25.51 -3.32 5.49
N GLY A 265 24.42 -3.98 5.08
CA GLY A 265 23.78 -3.71 3.81
C GLY A 265 22.44 -3.03 4.00
N HIS A 266 22.08 -2.17 3.05
CA HIS A 266 20.86 -1.39 3.08
C HIS A 266 20.07 -1.60 1.79
N ILE A 267 18.77 -1.90 1.92
CA ILE A 267 17.84 -2.09 0.81
C ILE A 267 16.71 -1.07 1.00
N THR A 268 16.47 -0.27 0.00
CA THR A 268 15.36 0.69 -0.03
C THR A 268 14.37 0.27 -1.10
N LEU A 269 13.14 0.06 -0.70
CA LEU A 269 12.00 -0.17 -1.60
C LEU A 269 11.19 1.12 -1.65
N GLN A 270 11.18 1.76 -2.80
CA GLN A 270 10.52 3.05 -2.99
C GLN A 270 9.47 2.97 -4.09
N LEU A 271 8.33 3.60 -3.85
CA LEU A 271 7.33 3.82 -4.87
C LEU A 271 7.80 4.96 -5.79
N GLU A 272 8.13 4.65 -7.02
CA GLU A 272 8.54 5.63 -8.03
C GLU A 272 7.50 5.76 -9.13
N SER A 273 7.20 7.03 -9.47
CA SER A 273 6.44 7.39 -10.66
C SER A 273 7.42 7.77 -11.77
N LEU A 274 7.69 6.86 -12.68
CA LEU A 274 8.58 7.09 -13.80
C LEU A 274 7.80 7.45 -15.06
N PRO A 275 8.26 8.44 -15.84
CA PRO A 275 7.72 8.68 -17.16
C PRO A 275 7.98 7.45 -18.04
N LEU A 276 6.96 7.00 -18.78
CA LEU A 276 7.13 5.93 -19.76
C LEU A 276 8.20 6.29 -20.78
N GLN A 277 9.18 5.43 -20.97
CA GLN A 277 10.27 5.62 -21.94
C GLN A 277 10.13 4.63 -23.11
N GLY A 278 10.66 5.00 -24.27
CA GLY A 278 10.72 4.13 -25.44
C GLY A 278 9.41 4.10 -26.27
N PRO A 279 9.19 2.99 -27.03
CA PRO A 279 8.05 2.89 -27.96
C PRO A 279 6.69 2.95 -27.25
N ASN A 280 6.63 2.59 -25.98
CA ASN A 280 5.43 2.65 -25.16
C ASN A 280 4.98 4.09 -24.90
N ARG A 281 5.91 5.06 -24.83
CA ARG A 281 5.60 6.48 -24.71
C ARG A 281 4.88 7.00 -25.95
N VAL A 282 5.41 6.68 -27.12
CA VAL A 282 4.83 7.13 -28.41
C VAL A 282 3.44 6.54 -28.59
N LEU A 283 3.23 5.26 -28.23
CA LEU A 283 1.93 4.62 -28.30
C LEU A 283 0.94 5.24 -27.32
N SER A 284 1.36 5.56 -26.08
CA SER A 284 0.48 6.20 -25.10
C SER A 284 0.12 7.63 -25.51
N GLU A 285 1.06 8.41 -26.07
CA GLU A 285 0.82 9.75 -26.61
C GLU A 285 -0.14 9.72 -27.81
N ILE A 286 -0.05 8.70 -28.68
CA ILE A 286 -0.96 8.50 -29.80
C ILE A 286 -2.38 8.11 -29.32
N MET A 287 -2.44 7.22 -28.32
CA MET A 287 -3.71 6.71 -27.81
C MET A 287 -4.46 7.71 -26.93
N SER A 288 -3.75 8.51 -26.13
CA SER A 288 -4.35 9.48 -25.20
C SER A 288 -4.64 10.84 -25.83
N GLY A 289 -4.06 11.16 -26.99
CA GLY A 289 -4.21 12.47 -27.64
C GLY A 289 -3.67 13.66 -26.83
N THR A 290 -3.12 13.41 -25.66
CA THR A 290 -2.57 14.41 -24.75
C THR A 290 -1.04 14.30 -24.66
N ASN A 291 -0.35 15.44 -24.63
CA ASN A 291 1.10 15.49 -24.40
C ASN A 291 1.49 15.21 -22.93
N ALA A 292 0.54 14.79 -22.09
CA ALA A 292 0.82 14.40 -20.73
C ALA A 292 1.67 13.12 -20.75
N ALA A 293 2.91 13.21 -20.30
CA ALA A 293 3.81 12.07 -20.23
C ALA A 293 3.18 11.01 -19.33
N ALA A 294 2.70 9.93 -19.94
CA ALA A 294 2.13 8.81 -19.20
C ALA A 294 3.14 8.34 -18.15
N LYS A 295 2.74 8.34 -16.90
CA LYS A 295 3.56 7.90 -15.76
C LYS A 295 3.27 6.45 -15.45
N GLN A 296 4.27 5.72 -15.07
CA GLN A 296 4.14 4.36 -14.58
C GLN A 296 4.64 4.31 -13.15
N ASN A 297 3.79 3.86 -12.25
CA ASN A 297 4.19 3.60 -10.86
C ASN A 297 4.76 2.18 -10.76
N ARG A 298 5.83 2.03 -10.00
CA ARG A 298 6.40 0.73 -9.67
C ARG A 298 7.16 0.79 -8.37
N ILE A 299 7.31 -0.34 -7.72
CA ILE A 299 8.23 -0.48 -6.59
C ILE A 299 9.64 -0.61 -7.17
N HIS A 300 10.47 0.37 -6.88
CA HIS A 300 11.88 0.38 -7.25
C HIS A 300 12.71 -0.13 -6.07
N VAL A 301 13.54 -1.14 -6.33
CA VAL A 301 14.45 -1.73 -5.34
C VAL A 301 15.82 -1.12 -5.52
N GLN A 302 16.29 -0.38 -4.54
CA GLN A 302 17.65 0.16 -4.48
C GLN A 302 18.44 -0.61 -3.42
N TRP A 303 19.56 -1.16 -3.83
CA TRP A 303 20.47 -1.85 -2.95
C TRP A 303 21.75 -1.07 -2.77
N HIS A 304 21.99 -0.62 -1.53
CA HIS A 304 23.13 0.20 -1.16
C HIS A 304 24.16 -0.64 -0.43
N LEU A 305 25.34 -0.67 -1.00
CA LEU A 305 26.54 -1.30 -0.44
C LEU A 305 27.66 -0.28 -0.38
N GLU A 306 28.64 -0.56 0.47
CA GLU A 306 29.89 0.18 0.49
C GLU A 306 30.60 0.12 -0.87
N ASP A 307 31.15 1.22 -1.35
CA ASP A 307 31.70 1.33 -2.72
C ASP A 307 32.78 0.28 -3.02
N GLU A 308 33.59 -0.07 -2.03
CA GLU A 308 34.63 -1.10 -2.14
C GLU A 308 34.05 -2.50 -2.40
N VAL A 309 32.94 -2.84 -1.74
CA VAL A 309 32.25 -4.12 -1.90
C VAL A 309 31.47 -4.14 -3.23
N ARG A 310 30.84 -3.01 -3.55
CA ARG A 310 30.06 -2.84 -4.79
C ARG A 310 30.91 -3.06 -6.03
N ALA A 311 32.18 -2.69 -6.01
CA ALA A 311 33.13 -2.92 -7.12
C ALA A 311 33.29 -4.42 -7.47
N HIS A 312 33.04 -5.31 -6.51
CA HIS A 312 33.17 -6.76 -6.68
C HIS A 312 31.86 -7.46 -7.06
N VAL A 313 30.74 -6.72 -7.10
CA VAL A 313 29.44 -7.23 -7.57
C VAL A 313 29.38 -7.15 -9.09
N PRO A 314 29.05 -8.23 -9.82
CA PRO A 314 28.84 -8.19 -11.26
C PRO A 314 27.78 -7.14 -11.63
N ARG A 315 27.93 -6.46 -12.76
CA ARG A 315 26.99 -5.40 -13.18
C ARG A 315 25.56 -5.91 -13.34
N ASP A 316 25.38 -7.11 -13.84
CA ASP A 316 24.07 -7.75 -14.03
C ASP A 316 23.40 -8.08 -12.67
N ASP A 317 24.18 -8.24 -11.62
CA ASP A 317 23.71 -8.55 -10.26
C ASP A 317 23.51 -7.31 -9.38
N GLN A 318 23.79 -6.11 -9.88
CA GLN A 318 23.58 -4.85 -9.11
C GLN A 318 22.11 -4.43 -9.04
N THR A 319 21.28 -4.93 -9.94
CA THR A 319 19.83 -4.67 -9.93
C THR A 319 19.10 -5.86 -9.30
N CYS A 320 18.31 -5.59 -8.28
CA CYS A 320 17.43 -6.58 -7.69
C CYS A 320 16.00 -6.33 -8.24
N ALA A 321 15.42 -7.32 -8.89
CA ALA A 321 14.04 -7.27 -9.33
C ALA A 321 13.15 -7.98 -8.30
N LEU A 322 11.99 -7.40 -8.03
CA LEU A 322 10.96 -8.01 -7.20
C LEU A 322 10.03 -8.82 -8.12
N ASP A 323 10.33 -10.11 -8.29
CA ASP A 323 9.53 -10.98 -9.17
C ASP A 323 8.25 -11.48 -8.48
N ARG A 324 8.27 -11.56 -7.15
CA ARG A 324 7.16 -11.96 -6.28
C ARG A 324 7.14 -11.06 -5.05
N LEU A 325 5.99 -11.01 -4.37
CA LEU A 325 5.84 -10.28 -3.09
C LEU A 325 6.46 -11.06 -1.92
N ASP A 326 7.65 -11.63 -2.11
CA ASP A 326 8.40 -12.37 -1.11
C ASP A 326 9.65 -11.57 -0.72
N ILE A 327 9.54 -10.86 0.39
CA ILE A 327 10.62 -10.02 0.91
C ILE A 327 11.76 -10.85 1.48
N GLU A 328 11.49 -12.05 2.00
CA GLU A 328 12.51 -12.94 2.53
C GLU A 328 13.44 -13.42 1.41
N ALA A 329 12.87 -13.84 0.28
CA ALA A 329 13.64 -14.22 -0.89
C ALA A 329 14.50 -13.06 -1.42
N LEU A 330 13.96 -11.83 -1.44
CA LEU A 330 14.70 -10.63 -1.85
C LEU A 330 15.88 -10.34 -0.92
N VAL A 331 15.65 -10.34 0.39
CA VAL A 331 16.70 -10.09 1.41
C VAL A 331 17.78 -11.16 1.33
N LEU A 332 17.41 -12.43 1.21
CA LEU A 332 18.35 -13.54 1.03
C LEU A 332 19.15 -13.40 -0.26
N LEU A 333 18.54 -13.00 -1.37
CA LEU A 333 19.24 -12.75 -2.64
C LEU A 333 20.30 -11.65 -2.47
N CYS A 334 19.92 -10.52 -1.85
CA CYS A 334 20.85 -9.42 -1.58
C CYS A 334 22.02 -9.87 -0.67
N ILE A 335 21.73 -10.61 0.40
CA ILE A 335 22.75 -11.15 1.31
C ILE A 335 23.68 -12.13 0.59
N ARG A 336 23.15 -12.98 -0.28
CA ARG A 336 23.96 -13.92 -1.10
C ARG A 336 24.95 -13.17 -1.97
N ARG A 337 24.48 -12.18 -2.71
CA ARG A 337 25.32 -11.35 -3.57
C ARG A 337 26.35 -10.56 -2.77
N HIS A 338 25.94 -10.02 -1.61
CA HIS A 338 26.83 -9.33 -0.70
C HIS A 338 27.94 -10.24 -0.15
N SER A 339 27.56 -11.42 0.35
CA SER A 339 28.52 -12.41 0.84
C SER A 339 29.52 -12.84 -0.22
N HIS A 340 29.05 -13.02 -1.45
CA HIS A 340 29.92 -13.35 -2.58
C HIS A 340 30.92 -12.24 -2.89
N ALA A 341 30.46 -11.00 -2.92
CA ALA A 341 31.31 -9.84 -3.17
C ALA A 341 32.38 -9.67 -2.08
N LEU A 342 32.00 -9.83 -0.81
CA LEU A 342 32.93 -9.81 0.32
C LEU A 342 33.98 -10.92 0.22
N MET A 343 33.56 -12.15 -0.13
CA MET A 343 34.49 -13.25 -0.29
C MET A 343 35.48 -13.02 -1.43
N LYS A 344 35.02 -12.42 -2.55
CA LYS A 344 35.92 -12.01 -3.63
C LYS A 344 36.90 -10.92 -3.22
N ARG A 345 36.43 -9.93 -2.41
CA ARG A 345 37.29 -8.91 -1.85
C ARG A 345 38.38 -9.55 -0.97
N PHE A 346 38.00 -10.45 -0.06
CA PHE A 346 38.95 -11.15 0.78
C PHE A 346 39.95 -11.99 -0.04
N GLU A 347 39.50 -12.69 -1.06
CA GLU A 347 40.35 -13.44 -1.98
C GLU A 347 41.40 -12.51 -2.65
N ALA A 348 40.96 -11.34 -3.11
CA ALA A 348 41.84 -10.35 -3.74
C ALA A 348 42.84 -9.72 -2.74
N GLU A 349 42.40 -9.47 -1.51
CA GLU A 349 43.27 -8.94 -0.45
C GLU A 349 44.30 -9.97 -0.03
N ILE A 350 43.91 -11.22 0.20
CA ILE A 350 44.82 -12.32 0.55
C ILE A 350 45.86 -12.56 -0.57
N GLY A 351 45.42 -12.46 -1.84
CA GLY A 351 46.30 -12.57 -3.00
C GLY A 351 47.38 -11.46 -3.09
N ARG A 352 47.19 -10.34 -2.39
CA ARG A 352 48.18 -9.22 -2.31
C ARG A 352 49.25 -9.42 -1.27
N PHE A 353 49.05 -10.31 -0.30
CA PHE A 353 50.07 -10.59 0.72
C PHE A 353 51.18 -11.41 0.08
N GLU A 354 52.38 -10.79 -0.03
CA GLU A 354 53.60 -11.43 -0.51
C GLU A 354 53.96 -12.59 0.42
N GLY A 355 53.90 -13.81 -0.07
CA GLY A 355 54.18 -15.03 0.64
C GLY A 355 53.08 -16.08 0.68
N LEU A 356 51.85 -15.70 0.55
CA LEU A 356 50.69 -16.61 0.51
C LEU A 356 50.11 -16.84 -0.88
N GLY A 357 50.36 -15.95 -1.86
CA GLY A 357 49.70 -15.98 -3.14
C GLY A 357 50.56 -16.00 -4.40
N ALA A 358 51.82 -15.64 -4.32
CA ALA A 358 52.66 -15.35 -5.52
C ALA A 358 53.13 -16.55 -6.33
N GLY A 359 52.84 -17.78 -5.93
CA GLY A 359 53.39 -18.97 -6.64
C GLY A 359 52.47 -20.17 -6.81
N ASN A 360 51.34 -20.24 -6.14
CA ASN A 360 50.45 -21.39 -6.24
C ASN A 360 48.97 -21.00 -6.31
N PRO A 361 48.31 -21.08 -7.47
CA PRO A 361 46.89 -20.75 -7.62
C PRO A 361 45.93 -21.68 -6.84
N GLY A 362 46.41 -22.65 -6.10
CA GLY A 362 45.64 -23.60 -5.31
C GLY A 362 45.54 -23.28 -3.82
N LEU A 363 46.26 -22.23 -3.32
CA LEU A 363 46.29 -21.91 -1.90
C LEU A 363 45.03 -21.22 -1.37
N CYS A 364 44.31 -20.51 -2.25
CA CYS A 364 43.06 -19.84 -1.92
C CYS A 364 42.00 -20.21 -2.93
N ARG A 365 40.87 -20.76 -2.50
CA ARG A 365 39.77 -21.17 -3.40
C ARG A 365 38.44 -20.76 -2.82
N LEU A 366 37.69 -20.03 -3.63
CA LEU A 366 36.29 -19.70 -3.34
C LEU A 366 35.43 -20.92 -3.65
N CYS A 367 34.70 -21.42 -2.65
CA CYS A 367 33.78 -22.56 -2.79
C CYS A 367 32.34 -22.10 -2.60
N THR A 368 31.47 -22.63 -3.46
CA THR A 368 30.01 -22.43 -3.35
C THR A 368 29.40 -23.66 -2.69
N HIS A 369 28.58 -23.46 -1.67
CA HIS A 369 27.84 -24.54 -1.02
C HIS A 369 26.42 -24.65 -1.61
N LYS A 370 25.90 -25.88 -1.64
CA LYS A 370 24.51 -26.11 -2.02
C LYS A 370 23.58 -25.40 -1.05
N ASP A 371 22.47 -24.90 -1.55
CA ASP A 371 21.50 -24.12 -0.82
C ASP A 371 20.86 -24.95 0.31
N ASN A 372 21.37 -24.76 1.54
CA ASN A 372 20.82 -25.37 2.76
C ASN A 372 19.98 -24.37 3.56
N GLY A 373 19.25 -23.48 2.86
CA GLY A 373 18.43 -22.43 3.47
C GLY A 373 19.28 -21.31 4.08
N TYR A 374 19.42 -21.26 5.40
CA TYR A 374 20.13 -20.20 6.11
C TYR A 374 21.63 -20.48 6.34
N GLY A 375 22.18 -21.54 5.78
CA GLY A 375 23.60 -21.89 5.90
C GLY A 375 24.51 -20.94 5.11
N PRO A 376 25.84 -20.92 5.43
CA PRO A 376 26.79 -20.15 4.63
C PRO A 376 26.86 -20.69 3.22
N GLN A 377 26.67 -19.81 2.24
CA GLN A 377 26.58 -20.21 0.82
C GLN A 377 27.93 -20.13 0.12
N TYR A 378 28.79 -19.23 0.59
CA TYR A 378 30.12 -19.03 0.07
C TYR A 378 31.13 -19.20 1.19
N SER A 379 32.23 -19.88 0.92
CA SER A 379 33.35 -20.00 1.82
C SER A 379 34.65 -19.87 1.06
N LEU A 380 35.64 -19.28 1.70
CA LEU A 380 36.98 -19.16 1.18
C LEU A 380 37.85 -20.19 1.88
N HIS A 381 38.41 -21.11 1.11
CA HIS A 381 39.30 -22.15 1.62
C HIS A 381 40.76 -21.73 1.44
N LEU A 382 41.47 -21.63 2.52
CA LEU A 382 42.89 -21.30 2.57
C LEU A 382 43.69 -22.55 3.01
N GLN A 383 44.61 -23.00 2.20
CA GLN A 383 45.47 -24.12 2.56
C GLN A 383 46.73 -23.59 3.29
N LEU A 384 46.85 -23.92 4.56
CA LEU A 384 48.01 -23.52 5.37
C LEU A 384 49.18 -24.51 5.30
N THR A 385 48.83 -25.79 5.36
CA THR A 385 49.76 -26.90 5.25
C THR A 385 49.16 -28.03 4.39
N GLU A 386 49.91 -29.06 4.07
CA GLU A 386 49.40 -30.22 3.32
C GLU A 386 48.19 -30.88 4.04
N THR A 387 48.09 -30.76 5.35
CA THR A 387 47.04 -31.42 6.15
C THR A 387 46.02 -30.49 6.76
N VAL A 388 46.23 -29.14 6.74
CA VAL A 388 45.39 -28.19 7.43
C VAL A 388 44.86 -27.12 6.47
N ARG A 389 43.54 -27.01 6.43
CA ARG A 389 42.84 -25.96 5.69
C ARG A 389 42.04 -25.09 6.65
N ILE A 390 41.97 -23.79 6.38
CA ILE A 390 41.07 -22.86 7.06
C ILE A 390 39.92 -22.57 6.09
N MET A 391 38.70 -22.71 6.60
CA MET A 391 37.50 -22.27 5.94
C MET A 391 37.03 -20.96 6.57
N LEU A 392 37.05 -19.89 5.81
CA LEU A 392 36.45 -18.61 6.13
C LEU A 392 35.00 -18.59 5.58
N TYR A 393 34.05 -18.24 6.40
CA TYR A 393 32.64 -18.14 5.96
C TYR A 393 31.94 -16.96 6.61
N ILE A 394 30.88 -16.46 5.98
CA ILE A 394 30.02 -15.43 6.53
C ILE A 394 28.67 -16.07 6.88
N SER A 395 28.21 -15.83 8.10
CA SER A 395 26.87 -16.25 8.52
C SER A 395 25.82 -15.45 7.79
N THR A 396 24.90 -16.11 7.12
CA THR A 396 23.84 -15.48 6.31
C THR A 396 22.95 -14.55 7.15
N ILE A 397 22.59 -14.97 8.36
CA ILE A 397 21.68 -14.21 9.23
C ILE A 397 22.42 -13.07 9.94
N SER A 398 23.58 -13.36 10.55
CA SER A 398 24.24 -12.42 11.45
C SER A 398 25.34 -11.58 10.80
N GLY A 399 25.80 -11.92 9.59
CA GLY A 399 26.93 -11.29 8.94
C GLY A 399 28.29 -11.54 9.61
N ARG A 400 28.32 -12.38 10.65
CA ARG A 400 29.57 -12.68 11.36
C ARG A 400 30.50 -13.52 10.50
N ILE A 401 31.74 -13.11 10.46
CA ILE A 401 32.83 -13.87 9.85
C ILE A 401 33.22 -14.98 10.79
N GLY A 402 33.15 -16.22 10.32
CA GLY A 402 33.54 -17.40 11.06
C GLY A 402 34.77 -18.07 10.42
N LEU A 403 35.64 -18.64 11.25
CA LEU A 403 36.77 -19.43 10.84
C LEU A 403 36.57 -20.86 11.33
N LYS A 404 36.77 -21.84 10.45
CA LYS A 404 36.74 -23.26 10.80
C LYS A 404 37.99 -23.93 10.29
N LEU A 405 38.66 -24.63 11.16
CA LEU A 405 39.77 -25.49 10.80
C LEU A 405 39.21 -26.82 10.23
N LEU A 406 39.70 -27.21 9.07
CA LEU A 406 39.38 -28.47 8.42
C LEU A 406 40.66 -29.28 8.28
N GLU A 407 40.63 -30.53 8.71
CA GLU A 407 41.69 -31.48 8.43
C GLU A 407 41.53 -31.95 6.99
N ALA A 408 42.57 -31.79 6.16
CA ALA A 408 42.56 -32.27 4.78
C ALA A 408 42.78 -33.78 4.74
N HIS A 409 41.72 -34.52 4.44
CA HIS A 409 41.91 -35.93 4.08
C HIS A 409 42.59 -36.06 2.71
N PRO A 410 43.58 -36.92 2.54
CA PRO A 410 44.35 -37.02 1.28
C PRO A 410 43.56 -37.49 0.07
N ASN A 411 42.32 -37.91 0.20
CA ASN A 411 41.49 -38.43 -0.88
C ASN A 411 40.53 -37.41 -1.58
N GLU A 412 40.60 -36.14 -1.22
CA GLU A 412 39.75 -35.09 -1.86
C GLU A 412 40.52 -34.18 -2.82
N MET A 413 41.63 -34.63 -3.34
CA MET A 413 42.43 -33.94 -4.34
C MET A 413 42.15 -34.42 -5.79
N THR A 414 40.85 -34.41 -6.21
CA THR A 414 40.51 -34.51 -7.64
C THR A 414 39.45 -33.49 -8.00
#